data_00afbe168c2ae8b0ce3154e211fc0b3c
#
_entry.id   00afbe168c2ae8b0ce3154e211fc0b3c
#
_cell.length_a   1.000
_cell.length_b   1.000
_cell.length_c   1.000
_cell.angle_alpha   90.00
_cell.angle_beta   90.00
_cell.angle_gamma   90.00
#
_symmetry.space_group_name_H-M   'P 1'
#
loop_
_entity.id
_entity.type
_entity.pdbx_description
1 polymer ?
#
loop_
_entity_poly.entity_id
_entity_poly.type
_entity_poly.pdbx_seq_one_letter_code
_entity_poly.pdbx_strand_id
1 'polypeptide(L)'
;ACYDRGGTKPTVTDAYLALGYLLPQQFLGGRMKLSRDAAVSAINKHVAKPLKLDLENAALGILRVVNERMINGILEMTVRRGIDPRSLVLVTAGGATGVAAVELARELGITKIIVPRETSVLCALGALNADLKWSNVLSLPSTTQNSADYDINKALKQLESSGTDFLDRLKVAPSRRQFELYCSARYPLQ
;
A
#
# COMPACT_ATOMS: atom_id res chain seq x y z
N ALA A 1 -16.88 2.47 14.77
CA ALA A 1 -18.24 2.43 15.37
C ALA A 1 -19.32 2.46 14.29
N CYS A 2 -19.16 3.26 13.23
CA CYS A 2 -20.20 3.52 12.21
C CYS A 2 -20.70 2.30 11.44
N TYR A 3 -19.95 1.20 11.42
CA TYR A 3 -20.37 -0.04 10.74
C TYR A 3 -21.46 -0.82 11.47
N ASP A 4 -21.80 -0.41 12.70
CA ASP A 4 -22.84 -1.06 13.55
C ASP A 4 -22.66 -2.58 13.74
N ARG A 5 -21.38 -2.97 13.93
CA ARG A 5 -20.96 -4.35 14.15
C ARG A 5 -20.34 -4.55 15.55
N GLY A 6 -20.85 -3.85 16.56
CA GLY A 6 -20.36 -3.92 17.93
C GLY A 6 -19.10 -3.10 18.23
N GLY A 7 -18.52 -2.40 17.27
CA GLY A 7 -17.41 -1.48 17.51
C GLY A 7 -17.85 -0.23 18.28
N THR A 8 -17.13 0.10 19.37
CA THR A 8 -17.46 1.25 20.24
C THR A 8 -16.40 2.36 20.21
N LYS A 9 -15.22 2.07 19.65
CA LYS A 9 -14.13 3.04 19.54
C LYS A 9 -14.17 3.75 18.20
N PRO A 10 -13.77 5.04 18.13
CA PRO A 10 -13.74 5.79 16.88
C PRO A 10 -12.61 5.31 15.97
N THR A 11 -12.85 5.38 14.67
CA THR A 11 -11.91 5.10 13.59
C THR A 11 -11.84 6.27 12.64
N VAL A 12 -10.91 6.22 11.66
CA VAL A 12 -10.82 7.21 10.59
C VAL A 12 -12.12 7.32 9.78
N THR A 13 -12.80 6.18 9.55
CA THR A 13 -14.09 6.16 8.85
C THR A 13 -15.17 6.92 9.62
N ASP A 14 -15.16 6.82 10.96
CA ASP A 14 -16.07 7.59 11.81
C ASP A 14 -15.83 9.10 11.67
N ALA A 15 -14.56 9.51 11.60
CA ALA A 15 -14.20 10.92 11.40
C ALA A 15 -14.65 11.44 10.01
N TYR A 16 -14.42 10.68 8.94
CA TYR A 16 -14.92 11.04 7.61
C TYR A 16 -16.44 11.15 7.56
N LEU A 17 -17.14 10.26 8.25
CA LEU A 17 -18.61 10.27 8.32
C LEU A 17 -19.12 11.45 9.15
N ALA A 18 -18.49 11.74 10.28
CA ALA A 18 -18.86 12.88 11.13
C ALA A 18 -18.71 14.22 10.41
N LEU A 19 -17.63 14.38 9.62
CA LEU A 19 -17.32 15.57 8.82
C LEU A 19 -18.09 15.64 7.49
N GLY A 20 -18.86 14.61 7.12
CA GLY A 20 -19.65 14.60 5.89
C GLY A 20 -18.85 14.25 4.62
N TYR A 21 -17.61 13.78 4.72
CA TYR A 21 -16.82 13.32 3.58
C TYR A 21 -17.34 11.98 3.04
N LEU A 22 -18.06 11.22 3.86
CA LEU A 22 -18.76 10.00 3.45
C LEU A 22 -20.26 10.18 3.65
N LEU A 23 -21.04 9.76 2.66
CA LEU A 23 -22.49 9.77 2.73
C LEU A 23 -22.99 8.43 3.29
N PRO A 24 -23.72 8.42 4.43
CA PRO A 24 -24.14 7.18 5.11
C PRO A 24 -24.91 6.20 4.22
N GLN A 25 -25.72 6.71 3.30
CA GLN A 25 -26.60 5.92 2.44
C GLN A 25 -25.92 5.44 1.14
N GLN A 26 -24.78 6.03 0.76
CA GLN A 26 -24.11 5.74 -0.52
C GLN A 26 -22.89 4.83 -0.37
N PHE A 27 -22.59 4.40 0.84
CA PHE A 27 -21.44 3.55 1.09
C PHE A 27 -21.57 2.22 0.37
N LEU A 28 -20.50 1.80 -0.33
CA LEU A 28 -20.50 0.62 -1.22
C LEU A 28 -21.63 0.62 -2.28
N GLY A 29 -21.93 1.81 -2.84
CA GLY A 29 -23.02 1.94 -3.81
C GLY A 29 -24.41 1.68 -3.20
N GLY A 30 -24.59 2.01 -1.92
CA GLY A 30 -25.86 1.82 -1.19
C GLY A 30 -26.07 0.41 -0.61
N ARG A 31 -25.13 -0.51 -0.83
CA ARG A 31 -25.23 -1.88 -0.28
C ARG A 31 -25.02 -1.98 1.23
N MET A 32 -24.43 -0.96 1.82
CA MET A 32 -24.23 -0.87 3.27
C MET A 32 -24.55 0.55 3.76
N LYS A 33 -25.36 0.63 4.80
CA LYS A 33 -25.68 1.89 5.47
C LYS A 33 -24.76 2.07 6.68
N LEU A 34 -24.16 3.25 6.83
CA LEU A 34 -23.32 3.61 7.98
C LEU A 34 -24.15 4.38 9.01
N SER A 35 -23.86 4.16 10.30
CA SER A 35 -24.48 4.91 11.41
C SER A 35 -23.65 6.15 11.76
N ARG A 36 -24.15 7.33 11.36
CA ARG A 36 -23.53 8.60 11.75
C ARG A 36 -23.61 8.85 13.25
N ASP A 37 -24.69 8.44 13.89
CA ASP A 37 -24.90 8.64 15.32
C ASP A 37 -23.92 7.81 16.16
N ALA A 38 -23.65 6.57 15.74
CA ALA A 38 -22.62 5.74 16.37
C ALA A 38 -21.21 6.34 16.21
N ALA A 39 -20.88 6.88 15.03
CA ALA A 39 -19.62 7.58 14.79
C ALA A 39 -19.46 8.80 15.70
N VAL A 40 -20.47 9.68 15.73
CA VAL A 40 -20.50 10.89 16.56
C VAL A 40 -20.39 10.55 18.05
N SER A 41 -21.14 9.54 18.51
CA SER A 41 -21.09 9.09 19.90
C SER A 41 -19.70 8.59 20.29
N ALA A 42 -19.08 7.79 19.43
CA ALA A 42 -17.74 7.24 19.67
C ALA A 42 -16.68 8.34 19.71
N ILE A 43 -16.70 9.28 18.76
CA ILE A 43 -15.75 10.41 18.74
C ILE A 43 -15.94 11.29 19.98
N ASN A 44 -17.17 11.63 20.32
CA ASN A 44 -17.46 12.43 21.50
C ASN A 44 -16.96 11.79 22.79
N LYS A 45 -17.23 10.49 22.96
CA LYS A 45 -16.86 9.77 24.17
C LYS A 45 -15.35 9.62 24.34
N HIS A 46 -14.64 9.27 23.27
CA HIS A 46 -13.25 8.83 23.35
C HIS A 46 -12.22 9.88 22.95
N VAL A 47 -12.63 10.95 22.26
CA VAL A 47 -11.71 11.99 21.78
C VAL A 47 -12.17 13.39 22.22
N ALA A 48 -13.37 13.84 21.83
CA ALA A 48 -13.82 15.19 22.06
C ALA A 48 -13.89 15.55 23.56
N LYS A 49 -14.61 14.77 24.37
CA LYS A 49 -14.73 15.03 25.79
C LYS A 49 -13.40 14.95 26.55
N PRO A 50 -12.55 13.91 26.39
CA PRO A 50 -11.27 13.85 27.09
C PRO A 50 -10.33 15.01 26.74
N LEU A 51 -10.34 15.46 25.47
CA LEU A 51 -9.48 16.54 25.01
C LEU A 51 -10.13 17.93 25.08
N LYS A 52 -11.37 18.02 25.58
CA LYS A 52 -12.17 19.26 25.66
C LYS A 52 -12.30 19.97 24.30
N LEU A 53 -12.48 19.19 23.24
CA LEU A 53 -12.71 19.66 21.89
C LEU A 53 -14.19 19.54 21.52
N ASP A 54 -14.64 20.31 20.54
CA ASP A 54 -15.90 20.05 19.86
C ASP A 54 -15.75 18.84 18.90
N LEU A 55 -16.87 18.38 18.38
CA LEU A 55 -16.91 17.21 17.49
C LEU A 55 -16.07 17.41 16.23
N GLU A 56 -16.14 18.58 15.61
CA GLU A 56 -15.48 18.88 14.36
C GLU A 56 -13.96 18.89 14.54
N ASN A 57 -13.46 19.60 15.54
CA ASN A 57 -12.03 19.63 15.85
C ASN A 57 -11.49 18.26 16.29
N ALA A 58 -12.28 17.48 17.01
CA ALA A 58 -11.92 16.11 17.38
C ALA A 58 -11.80 15.20 16.13
N ALA A 59 -12.76 15.27 15.21
CA ALA A 59 -12.74 14.51 13.97
C ALA A 59 -11.59 14.94 13.05
N LEU A 60 -11.36 16.24 12.88
CA LEU A 60 -10.22 16.77 12.15
C LEU A 60 -8.89 16.35 12.77
N GLY A 61 -8.80 16.32 14.11
CA GLY A 61 -7.62 15.82 14.81
C GLY A 61 -7.30 14.37 14.48
N ILE A 62 -8.31 13.51 14.40
CA ILE A 62 -8.13 12.10 13.96
C ILE A 62 -7.56 12.05 12.53
N LEU A 63 -8.10 12.87 11.61
CA LEU A 63 -7.63 12.89 10.23
C LEU A 63 -6.19 13.43 10.11
N ARG A 64 -5.85 14.48 10.87
CA ARG A 64 -4.48 15.02 10.90
C ARG A 64 -3.48 13.96 11.31
N VAL A 65 -3.76 13.22 12.37
CA VAL A 65 -2.85 12.16 12.85
C VAL A 65 -2.63 11.06 11.80
N VAL A 66 -3.67 10.65 11.08
CA VAL A 66 -3.51 9.63 10.04
C VAL A 66 -2.81 10.19 8.80
N ASN A 67 -3.10 11.43 8.40
CA ASN A 67 -2.46 12.08 7.28
C ASN A 67 -0.96 12.26 7.53
N GLU A 68 -0.56 12.70 8.71
CA GLU A 68 0.86 12.79 9.11
C GLU A 68 1.59 11.46 8.99
N ARG A 69 0.95 10.37 9.41
CA ARG A 69 1.55 9.02 9.25
C ARG A 69 1.71 8.63 7.79
N MET A 70 0.73 8.93 6.95
CA MET A 70 0.82 8.67 5.50
C MET A 70 1.89 9.53 4.84
N ILE A 71 1.97 10.83 5.19
CA ILE A 71 3.00 11.74 4.71
C ILE A 71 4.39 11.22 5.06
N ASN A 72 4.60 10.85 6.33
CA ASN A 72 5.90 10.31 6.77
C ASN A 72 6.28 9.03 5.99
N GLY A 73 5.30 8.14 5.73
CA GLY A 73 5.53 6.96 4.89
C GLY A 73 5.93 7.32 3.46
N ILE A 74 5.30 8.32 2.86
CA ILE A 74 5.64 8.80 1.50
C ILE A 74 7.04 9.44 1.49
N LEU A 75 7.37 10.26 2.49
CA LEU A 75 8.69 10.87 2.62
C LEU A 75 9.80 9.83 2.80
N GLU A 76 9.52 8.76 3.53
CA GLU A 76 10.46 7.65 3.69
C GLU A 76 10.74 6.93 2.35
N MET A 77 9.71 6.76 1.53
CA MET A 77 9.82 6.12 0.22
C MET A 77 10.39 7.03 -0.87
N THR A 78 10.40 8.34 -0.66
CA THR A 78 10.83 9.35 -1.65
C THR A 78 12.09 10.07 -1.19
N VAL A 79 11.99 10.98 -0.25
CA VAL A 79 13.11 11.86 0.19
C VAL A 79 14.29 11.05 0.70
N ARG A 80 14.08 10.01 1.49
CA ARG A 80 15.17 9.14 1.96
C ARG A 80 15.85 8.37 0.83
N ARG A 81 15.26 8.31 -0.35
CA ARG A 81 15.84 7.73 -1.56
C ARG A 81 16.34 8.78 -2.54
N GLY A 82 16.39 10.05 -2.13
CA GLY A 82 16.86 11.16 -2.95
C GLY A 82 15.82 11.62 -4.01
N ILE A 83 14.55 11.26 -3.85
CA ILE A 83 13.47 11.65 -4.78
C ILE A 83 12.70 12.82 -4.18
N ASP A 84 12.58 13.93 -4.90
CA ASP A 84 11.76 15.07 -4.49
C ASP A 84 10.27 14.78 -4.78
N PRO A 85 9.40 14.69 -3.77
CA PRO A 85 7.98 14.41 -3.97
C PRO A 85 7.27 15.47 -4.83
N ARG A 86 7.74 16.72 -4.84
CA ARG A 86 7.18 17.81 -5.65
C ARG A 86 7.27 17.55 -7.15
N SER A 87 8.20 16.72 -7.59
CA SER A 87 8.34 16.29 -8.98
C SER A 87 7.44 15.13 -9.38
N LEU A 88 6.73 14.53 -8.42
CA LEU A 88 5.93 13.34 -8.63
C LEU A 88 4.45 13.65 -8.90
N VAL A 89 3.74 12.63 -9.33
CA VAL A 89 2.28 12.61 -9.45
C VAL A 89 1.73 11.64 -8.42
N LEU A 90 0.74 12.07 -7.64
CA LEU A 90 0.07 11.20 -6.67
C LEU A 90 -1.03 10.41 -7.37
N VAL A 91 -0.92 9.11 -7.39
CA VAL A 91 -1.96 8.21 -7.90
C VAL A 91 -2.69 7.56 -6.73
N THR A 92 -4.01 7.67 -6.70
CA THR A 92 -4.81 7.05 -5.65
C THR A 92 -5.24 5.63 -6.05
N ALA A 93 -5.16 4.69 -5.11
CA ALA A 93 -5.64 3.34 -5.26
C ALA A 93 -6.41 2.92 -4.01
N GLY A 94 -7.62 2.38 -4.18
CA GLY A 94 -8.51 1.99 -3.10
C GLY A 94 -9.69 2.95 -2.92
N GLY A 95 -10.77 2.45 -2.34
CA GLY A 95 -12.05 3.19 -2.23
C GLY A 95 -12.05 4.38 -1.29
N ALA A 96 -11.13 4.45 -0.32
CA ALA A 96 -11.06 5.51 0.68
C ALA A 96 -9.91 6.50 0.47
N THR A 97 -8.89 6.14 -0.32
CA THR A 97 -7.66 6.93 -0.46
C THR A 97 -7.90 8.29 -1.08
N GLY A 98 -8.88 8.40 -1.99
CA GLY A 98 -9.23 9.65 -2.66
C GLY A 98 -9.63 10.78 -1.69
N VAL A 99 -10.20 10.45 -0.52
CA VAL A 99 -10.61 11.44 0.49
C VAL A 99 -9.42 12.18 1.09
N ALA A 100 -8.31 11.47 1.33
CA ALA A 100 -7.09 12.06 1.90
C ALA A 100 -6.16 12.68 0.83
N ALA A 101 -6.35 12.35 -0.44
CA ALA A 101 -5.37 12.64 -1.51
C ALA A 101 -5.02 14.12 -1.64
N VAL A 102 -6.00 15.02 -1.50
CA VAL A 102 -5.80 16.48 -1.64
C VAL A 102 -4.93 17.02 -0.51
N GLU A 103 -5.21 16.64 0.73
CA GLU A 103 -4.42 17.06 1.88
C GLU A 103 -2.99 16.53 1.82
N LEU A 104 -2.82 15.24 1.47
CA LEU A 104 -1.50 14.65 1.30
C LEU A 104 -0.70 15.35 0.20
N ALA A 105 -1.32 15.62 -0.95
CA ALA A 105 -0.67 16.32 -2.05
C ALA A 105 -0.25 17.75 -1.66
N ARG A 106 -1.10 18.47 -0.93
CA ARG A 106 -0.84 19.83 -0.45
C ARG A 106 0.38 19.86 0.46
N GLU A 107 0.42 18.99 1.46
CA GLU A 107 1.53 18.90 2.42
C GLU A 107 2.86 18.47 1.78
N LEU A 108 2.79 17.60 0.78
CA LEU A 108 3.97 17.12 0.03
C LEU A 108 4.40 18.05 -1.11
N GLY A 109 3.64 19.11 -1.38
CA GLY A 109 3.89 20.01 -2.50
C GLY A 109 3.65 19.37 -3.88
N ILE A 110 2.88 18.28 -3.94
CA ILE A 110 2.52 17.59 -5.18
C ILE A 110 1.37 18.35 -5.85
N THR A 111 1.56 18.74 -7.11
CA THR A 111 0.58 19.55 -7.85
C THR A 111 -0.38 18.75 -8.70
N LYS A 112 -0.12 17.45 -8.89
CA LYS A 112 -0.93 16.58 -9.76
C LYS A 112 -1.40 15.34 -9.00
N ILE A 113 -2.72 15.12 -9.02
CA ILE A 113 -3.35 13.92 -8.45
C ILE A 113 -4.09 13.20 -9.57
N ILE A 114 -3.88 11.90 -9.69
CA ILE A 114 -4.64 11.03 -10.59
C ILE A 114 -5.53 10.12 -9.75
N VAL A 115 -6.84 10.20 -10.00
CA VAL A 115 -7.84 9.29 -9.44
C VAL A 115 -8.35 8.42 -10.58
N PRO A 116 -7.85 7.19 -10.75
CA PRO A 116 -8.32 6.30 -11.82
C PRO A 116 -9.81 6.01 -11.65
N ARG A 117 -10.51 5.82 -12.77
CA ARG A 117 -11.92 5.45 -12.76
C ARG A 117 -12.17 4.18 -11.95
N GLU A 118 -11.23 3.24 -12.04
CA GLU A 118 -11.24 1.94 -11.38
C GLU A 118 -10.53 1.95 -10.02
N THR A 119 -10.36 3.13 -9.40
CA THR A 119 -9.54 3.29 -8.17
C THR A 119 -9.91 2.31 -7.06
N SER A 120 -11.21 2.00 -6.89
CA SER A 120 -11.70 1.07 -5.86
C SER A 120 -11.30 -0.38 -6.09
N VAL A 121 -10.98 -0.77 -7.32
CA VAL A 121 -10.60 -2.12 -7.75
C VAL A 121 -9.24 -2.15 -8.47
N LEU A 122 -8.45 -1.09 -8.38
CA LEU A 122 -7.20 -0.93 -9.13
C LEU A 122 -6.21 -2.07 -8.85
N CYS A 123 -6.14 -2.57 -7.62
CA CYS A 123 -5.29 -3.71 -7.29
C CYS A 123 -5.74 -5.00 -7.98
N ALA A 124 -7.05 -5.24 -8.08
CA ALA A 124 -7.59 -6.39 -8.80
C ALA A 124 -7.34 -6.27 -10.31
N LEU A 125 -7.52 -5.07 -10.86
CA LEU A 125 -7.18 -4.78 -12.26
C LEU A 125 -5.68 -4.99 -12.54
N GLY A 126 -4.83 -4.53 -11.63
CA GLY A 126 -3.38 -4.76 -11.69
C GLY A 126 -3.03 -6.24 -11.68
N ALA A 127 -3.66 -7.02 -10.80
CA ALA A 127 -3.44 -8.47 -10.72
C ALA A 127 -3.88 -9.21 -11.99
N LEU A 128 -4.96 -8.74 -12.65
CA LEU A 128 -5.42 -9.32 -13.93
C LEU A 128 -4.46 -9.03 -15.09
N ASN A 129 -3.72 -7.93 -15.02
CA ASN A 129 -2.79 -7.50 -16.07
C ASN A 129 -1.32 -7.78 -15.73
N ALA A 130 -1.05 -8.31 -14.54
CA ALA A 130 0.31 -8.63 -14.14
C ALA A 130 0.78 -9.93 -14.80
N ASP A 131 2.02 -9.92 -15.25
CA ASP A 131 2.68 -11.15 -15.68
C ASP A 131 2.89 -12.10 -14.50
N LEU A 132 2.86 -13.40 -14.80
CA LEU A 132 3.20 -14.42 -13.83
C LEU A 132 4.68 -14.31 -13.51
N LYS A 133 5.02 -13.86 -12.29
CA LYS A 133 6.40 -13.73 -11.85
C LYS A 133 6.66 -14.62 -10.64
N TRP A 134 7.75 -15.35 -10.69
CA TRP A 134 8.26 -16.13 -9.59
C TRP A 134 9.76 -15.83 -9.41
N SER A 135 10.20 -15.73 -8.18
CA SER A 135 11.61 -15.51 -7.87
C SER A 135 12.08 -16.48 -6.80
N ASN A 136 13.29 -16.98 -6.95
CA ASN A 136 13.94 -17.82 -5.98
C ASN A 136 15.37 -17.33 -5.74
N VAL A 137 15.89 -17.58 -4.56
CA VAL A 137 17.23 -17.18 -4.16
C VAL A 137 17.95 -18.38 -3.62
N LEU A 138 19.15 -18.61 -4.12
CA LEU A 138 20.08 -19.61 -3.59
C LEU A 138 21.29 -18.89 -2.97
N SER A 139 21.59 -19.17 -1.71
CA SER A 139 22.79 -18.66 -1.07
C SER A 139 24.00 -19.51 -1.46
N LEU A 140 25.00 -18.87 -2.04
CA LEU A 140 26.28 -19.49 -2.38
C LEU A 140 27.39 -18.73 -1.64
N PRO A 141 27.74 -19.13 -0.41
CA PRO A 141 28.82 -18.48 0.36
C PRO A 141 30.17 -18.79 -0.30
N SER A 142 30.61 -17.90 -1.15
CA SER A 142 31.84 -18.02 -1.95
C SER A 142 32.45 -16.63 -2.14
N THR A 143 33.74 -16.61 -2.48
CA THR A 143 34.44 -15.37 -2.86
C THR A 143 34.93 -15.48 -4.30
N THR A 144 35.17 -14.34 -4.97
CA THR A 144 35.72 -14.33 -6.33
C THR A 144 37.08 -15.05 -6.46
N GLN A 145 37.78 -15.26 -5.33
CA GLN A 145 39.05 -15.99 -5.31
C GLN A 145 38.88 -17.49 -5.17
N ASN A 146 37.77 -17.96 -4.55
CA ASN A 146 37.53 -19.36 -4.18
C ASN A 146 36.30 -19.97 -4.87
N SER A 147 35.59 -19.19 -5.70
CA SER A 147 34.45 -19.71 -6.48
C SER A 147 34.97 -20.50 -7.68
N ALA A 148 34.71 -21.80 -7.69
CA ALA A 148 34.86 -22.54 -8.91
C ALA A 148 33.69 -22.24 -9.85
N ASP A 149 33.94 -22.01 -11.14
CA ASP A 149 32.90 -21.78 -12.16
C ASP A 149 31.84 -22.89 -12.14
N TYR A 150 32.26 -24.10 -11.77
CA TYR A 150 31.38 -25.25 -11.62
C TYR A 150 30.29 -25.04 -10.55
N ASP A 151 30.61 -24.43 -9.40
CA ASP A 151 29.66 -24.23 -8.28
C ASP A 151 28.64 -23.18 -8.64
N ILE A 152 29.05 -22.11 -9.30
CA ILE A 152 28.16 -21.07 -9.79
C ILE A 152 27.21 -21.63 -10.85
N ASN A 153 27.75 -22.35 -11.84
CA ASN A 153 26.92 -22.92 -12.88
C ASN A 153 25.94 -23.98 -12.35
N LYS A 154 26.33 -24.76 -11.33
CA LYS A 154 25.46 -25.71 -10.66
C LYS A 154 24.32 -24.99 -9.93
N ALA A 155 24.61 -23.88 -9.22
CA ALA A 155 23.61 -23.08 -8.52
C ALA A 155 22.63 -22.46 -9.53
N LEU A 156 23.10 -21.90 -10.62
CA LEU A 156 22.27 -21.32 -11.68
C LEU A 156 21.34 -22.38 -12.30
N LYS A 157 21.85 -23.56 -12.64
CA LYS A 157 21.05 -24.68 -13.16
C LYS A 157 19.98 -25.13 -12.17
N GLN A 158 20.30 -25.16 -10.88
CA GLN A 158 19.32 -25.50 -9.83
C GLN A 158 18.19 -24.46 -9.75
N LEU A 159 18.52 -23.17 -9.83
CA LEU A 159 17.52 -22.10 -9.85
C LEU A 159 16.64 -22.18 -11.10
N GLU A 160 17.25 -22.40 -12.28
CA GLU A 160 16.53 -22.52 -13.55
C GLU A 160 15.61 -23.76 -13.56
N SER A 161 16.07 -24.89 -13.05
CA SER A 161 15.25 -26.10 -12.88
C SER A 161 14.05 -25.83 -11.98
N SER A 162 14.26 -25.18 -10.83
CA SER A 162 13.18 -24.84 -9.90
C SER A 162 12.15 -23.88 -10.54
N GLY A 163 12.61 -22.93 -11.34
CA GLY A 163 11.74 -22.03 -12.12
C GLY A 163 10.96 -22.78 -13.19
N THR A 164 11.61 -23.72 -13.88
CA THR A 164 10.97 -24.57 -14.89
C THR A 164 9.86 -25.42 -14.26
N ASP A 165 10.13 -26.09 -13.14
CA ASP A 165 9.16 -26.91 -12.41
C ASP A 165 7.94 -26.09 -11.95
N PHE A 166 8.19 -24.83 -11.54
CA PHE A 166 7.10 -23.93 -11.18
C PHE A 166 6.21 -23.60 -12.37
N LEU A 167 6.81 -23.23 -13.52
CA LEU A 167 6.09 -22.89 -14.74
C LEU A 167 5.40 -24.10 -15.38
N ASP A 168 5.96 -25.30 -15.25
CA ASP A 168 5.36 -26.55 -15.71
C ASP A 168 4.06 -26.86 -14.93
N ARG A 169 4.09 -26.71 -13.61
CA ARG A 169 2.87 -26.87 -12.77
C ARG A 169 1.75 -25.94 -13.17
N LEU A 170 2.09 -24.75 -13.66
CA LEU A 170 1.12 -23.75 -14.14
C LEU A 170 0.82 -23.88 -15.64
N LYS A 171 1.38 -24.90 -16.31
CA LYS A 171 1.18 -25.20 -17.74
C LYS A 171 1.54 -24.02 -18.66
N VAL A 172 2.57 -23.24 -18.30
CA VAL A 172 3.07 -22.14 -19.13
C VAL A 172 3.90 -22.75 -20.27
N ALA A 173 3.54 -22.42 -21.52
CA ALA A 173 4.25 -22.91 -22.70
C ALA A 173 5.73 -22.46 -22.70
N PRO A 174 6.70 -23.32 -23.09
CA PRO A 174 8.11 -22.96 -23.09
C PRO A 174 8.46 -21.68 -23.85
N SER A 175 7.77 -21.41 -24.95
CA SER A 175 7.97 -20.20 -25.77
C SER A 175 7.55 -18.89 -25.07
N ARG A 176 6.86 -18.98 -23.93
CA ARG A 176 6.38 -17.83 -23.14
C ARG A 176 7.15 -17.65 -21.84
N ARG A 177 8.21 -18.45 -21.62
CA ARG A 177 9.02 -18.40 -20.41
C ARG A 177 10.21 -17.50 -20.62
N GLN A 178 10.50 -16.67 -19.61
CA GLN A 178 11.69 -15.85 -19.55
C GLN A 178 12.36 -16.06 -18.20
N PHE A 179 13.67 -16.28 -18.21
CA PHE A 179 14.49 -16.40 -17.02
C PHE A 179 15.47 -15.22 -16.97
N GLU A 180 15.51 -14.55 -15.82
CA GLU A 180 16.48 -13.52 -15.53
C GLU A 180 17.28 -13.96 -14.31
N LEU A 181 18.59 -14.02 -14.44
CA LEU A 181 19.50 -14.45 -13.40
C LEU A 181 20.26 -13.24 -12.84
N TYR A 182 20.24 -13.09 -11.54
CA TYR A 182 20.93 -12.01 -10.83
C TYR A 182 21.92 -12.61 -9.82
N CYS A 183 23.02 -11.91 -9.60
CA CYS A 183 23.96 -12.21 -8.53
C CYS A 183 24.08 -11.00 -7.61
N SER A 184 23.84 -11.21 -6.32
CA SER A 184 24.13 -10.20 -5.28
C SER A 184 25.45 -10.52 -4.63
N ALA A 185 26.42 -9.63 -4.80
CA ALA A 185 27.74 -9.74 -4.19
C ALA A 185 28.04 -8.48 -3.37
N ARG A 186 28.89 -8.63 -2.36
CA ARG A 186 29.36 -7.51 -1.53
C ARG A 186 30.85 -7.67 -1.26
N TYR A 187 31.52 -6.57 -0.95
CA TYR A 187 32.90 -6.64 -0.48
C TYR A 187 32.96 -7.25 0.93
N PRO A 188 34.07 -7.92 1.28
CA PRO A 188 34.27 -8.38 2.65
C PRO A 188 34.09 -7.24 3.66
N LEU A 189 33.46 -7.51 4.77
CA LEU A 189 33.16 -6.55 5.85
C LEU A 189 32.14 -5.43 5.53
N GLN A 190 31.35 -5.58 4.48
CA GLN A 190 30.20 -4.72 4.17
C GLN A 190 28.87 -5.40 4.49
#